data_ffbe42b94df71bcf25b96ba6615ec5a2
#
_entry.id   ffbe42b94df71bcf25b96ba6615ec5a2
#
_cell.length_a   1.000
_cell.length_b   1.000
_cell.length_c   1.000
_cell.angle_alpha   90.00
_cell.angle_beta   90.00
_cell.angle_gamma   90.00
#
_symmetry.space_group_name_H-M   'P 1'
#
loop_
_entity.id
_entity.type
_entity.pdbx_description
1 polymer ?
#
loop_
_entity_poly.entity_id
_entity_poly.type
_entity_poly.pdbx_seq_one_letter_code
_entity_poly.pdbx_strand_id
1 'polypeptide(L)'
;MRRTVRHGDAWHPIRSRIAFLRDEGMPKLRAIAEKESRPVPALCPRIRLRLTDSPMPEETRLAGEGTLDQVRRDFAALEKLGVPYLCLDTFADDVEGSRNHEQAWRMLTSLAERAFDLDRQSLR
;
A
#
# COMPACT_ATOMS: atom_id res chain seq x y z
N MET A 1 -7.81 10.13 11.22
CA MET A 1 -6.56 10.92 11.27
C MET A 1 -6.30 11.64 12.60
N ARG A 2 -7.21 12.48 13.14
CA ARG A 2 -6.94 13.21 14.40
C ARG A 2 -6.64 12.29 15.59
N ARG A 3 -7.39 11.19 15.75
CA ARG A 3 -7.11 10.18 16.78
C ARG A 3 -5.73 9.52 16.58
N THR A 4 -5.36 9.26 15.32
CA THR A 4 -4.05 8.70 14.99
C THR A 4 -2.93 9.63 15.44
N VAL A 5 -3.04 10.93 15.14
CA VAL A 5 -2.04 11.94 15.55
C VAL A 5 -1.94 12.06 17.07
N ARG A 6 -3.06 11.95 17.79
CA ARG A 6 -3.07 12.10 19.25
C ARG A 6 -2.56 10.87 20.01
N HIS A 7 -2.82 9.69 19.48
CA HIS A 7 -2.68 8.43 20.24
C HIS A 7 -1.93 7.31 19.53
N GLY A 8 -1.49 7.53 18.28
CA GLY A 8 -0.83 6.50 17.49
C GLY A 8 0.48 6.96 16.89
N ASP A 9 1.36 6.02 16.62
CA ASP A 9 2.66 6.25 16.00
C ASP A 9 2.61 6.06 14.48
N ALA A 10 1.56 5.40 13.98
CA ALA A 10 1.37 5.15 12.56
C ALA A 10 -0.08 5.35 12.10
N TRP A 11 -0.22 5.84 10.87
CA TRP A 11 -1.48 5.86 10.15
C TRP A 11 -1.57 4.67 9.22
N HIS A 12 -2.62 3.85 9.37
CA HIS A 12 -2.84 2.62 8.65
C HIS A 12 -4.07 2.72 7.72
N PRO A 13 -3.97 3.47 6.59
CA PRO A 13 -5.06 3.52 5.62
C PRO A 13 -5.22 2.20 4.89
N ILE A 14 -6.46 1.90 4.54
CA ILE A 14 -6.83 0.72 3.76
C ILE A 14 -7.45 1.15 2.43
N ARG A 15 -7.34 0.32 1.39
CA ARG A 15 -8.00 0.52 0.08
C ARG A 15 -7.79 1.94 -0.48
N SER A 16 -6.56 2.40 -0.47
CA SER A 16 -6.22 3.75 -0.92
C SER A 16 -5.59 3.74 -2.31
N ARG A 17 -5.83 4.80 -3.07
CA ARG A 17 -5.08 5.10 -4.30
C ARG A 17 -3.80 5.85 -3.94
N ILE A 18 -2.74 5.67 -4.73
CA ILE A 18 -1.48 6.39 -4.54
C ILE A 18 -1.69 7.90 -4.60
N ALA A 19 -2.48 8.39 -5.57
CA ALA A 19 -2.80 9.81 -5.70
C ALA A 19 -3.45 10.37 -4.42
N PHE A 20 -4.42 9.65 -3.84
CA PHE A 20 -5.04 10.08 -2.58
C PHE A 20 -4.02 10.16 -1.43
N LEU A 21 -3.16 9.16 -1.29
CA LEU A 21 -2.15 9.17 -0.22
C LEU A 21 -1.20 10.35 -0.37
N ARG A 22 -0.74 10.63 -1.60
CA ARG A 22 0.21 11.69 -1.92
C ARG A 22 -0.40 13.08 -1.80
N ASP A 23 -1.56 13.31 -2.43
CA ASP A 23 -2.08 14.65 -2.70
C ASP A 23 -3.06 15.14 -1.63
N GLU A 24 -3.67 14.21 -0.88
CA GLU A 24 -4.70 14.54 0.12
C GLU A 24 -4.35 13.98 1.51
N GLY A 25 -4.09 12.68 1.59
CA GLY A 25 -3.96 11.97 2.86
C GLY A 25 -2.78 12.44 3.69
N MET A 26 -1.58 12.43 3.13
CA MET A 26 -0.37 12.86 3.84
C MET A 26 -0.34 14.36 4.12
N PRO A 27 -0.72 15.26 3.18
CA PRO A 27 -0.86 16.68 3.51
C PRO A 27 -1.80 16.94 4.66
N LYS A 28 -2.98 16.30 4.67
CA LYS A 28 -3.95 16.43 5.76
C LYS A 28 -3.42 15.90 7.09
N LEU A 29 -2.72 14.76 7.07
CA LEU A 29 -2.12 14.19 8.28
C LEU A 29 -1.08 15.13 8.88
N ARG A 30 -0.22 15.72 8.04
CA ARG A 30 0.80 16.71 8.46
C ARG A 30 0.16 17.95 9.06
N ALA A 31 -0.84 18.53 8.42
CA ALA A 31 -1.55 19.70 8.91
C ALA A 31 -2.23 19.45 10.29
N ILE A 32 -2.78 18.26 10.50
CA ILE A 32 -3.34 17.89 11.81
C ILE A 32 -2.23 17.75 12.85
N ALA A 33 -1.11 17.11 12.50
CA ALA A 33 0.02 16.95 13.42
C ALA A 33 0.61 18.30 13.87
N GLU A 34 0.79 19.22 12.94
CA GLU A 34 1.20 20.59 13.21
C GLU A 34 0.25 21.30 14.18
N LYS A 35 -1.07 21.25 13.88
CA LYS A 35 -2.10 21.86 14.74
C LYS A 35 -2.14 21.27 16.15
N GLU A 36 -1.85 19.98 16.30
CA GLU A 36 -1.84 19.29 17.59
C GLU A 36 -0.45 19.35 18.26
N SER A 37 0.53 20.04 17.66
CA SER A 37 1.93 20.10 18.13
C SER A 37 2.50 18.70 18.41
N ARG A 38 2.26 17.74 17.50
CA ARG A 38 2.68 16.34 17.62
C ARG A 38 3.53 15.94 16.42
N PRO A 39 4.41 14.93 16.57
CA PRO A 39 5.08 14.30 15.43
C PRO A 39 4.06 13.77 14.41
N VAL A 40 4.44 13.79 13.12
CA VAL A 40 3.63 13.19 12.07
C VAL A 40 3.72 11.67 12.20
N PRO A 41 2.60 10.95 12.37
CA PRO A 41 2.62 9.49 12.38
C PRO A 41 3.16 8.90 11.08
N ALA A 42 3.86 7.79 11.16
CA ALA A 42 4.36 7.09 9.99
C ALA A 42 3.20 6.61 9.09
N LEU A 43 3.39 6.66 7.77
CA LEU A 43 2.44 6.07 6.83
C LEU A 43 2.72 4.57 6.70
N CYS A 44 1.81 3.73 7.14
CA CYS A 44 1.92 2.27 7.10
C CYS A 44 0.64 1.67 6.47
N PRO A 45 0.49 1.73 5.14
CA PRO A 45 -0.77 1.36 4.51
C PRO A 45 -0.97 -0.17 4.47
N ARG A 46 -2.24 -0.60 4.50
CA ARG A 46 -2.65 -1.93 4.10
C ARG A 46 -3.16 -1.83 2.66
N ILE A 47 -2.44 -2.40 1.72
CA ILE A 47 -2.80 -2.42 0.32
C ILE A 47 -3.28 -3.80 -0.10
N ARG A 48 -4.29 -3.83 -0.95
CA ARG A 48 -4.80 -5.06 -1.53
C ARG A 48 -3.86 -5.51 -2.64
N LEU A 49 -3.37 -6.74 -2.54
CA LEU A 49 -2.59 -7.34 -3.61
C LEU A 49 -3.51 -8.10 -4.56
N ARG A 50 -3.65 -7.59 -5.78
CA ARG A 50 -4.40 -8.22 -6.86
C ARG A 50 -3.64 -8.08 -8.18
N LEU A 51 -2.91 -9.11 -8.56
CA LEU A 51 -2.23 -9.14 -9.85
C LEU A 51 -3.20 -9.55 -10.97
N THR A 52 -3.14 -8.81 -12.07
CA THR A 52 -3.93 -9.05 -13.29
C THR A 52 -3.02 -9.19 -14.50
N ASP A 53 -3.49 -9.92 -15.52
CA ASP A 53 -2.76 -10.08 -16.78
C ASP A 53 -2.83 -8.84 -17.66
N SER A 54 -3.89 -8.05 -17.52
CA SER A 54 -4.11 -6.82 -18.28
C SER A 54 -4.09 -5.59 -17.36
N PRO A 55 -3.64 -4.43 -17.87
CA PRO A 55 -3.61 -3.20 -17.09
C PRO A 55 -5.01 -2.78 -16.61
N MET A 56 -5.06 -2.30 -15.38
CA MET A 56 -6.25 -1.65 -14.83
C MET A 56 -6.20 -0.14 -15.04
N PRO A 57 -7.36 0.54 -15.23
CA PRO A 57 -7.41 2.00 -15.36
C PRO A 57 -6.84 2.70 -14.12
N GLU A 58 -5.88 3.59 -14.32
CA GLU A 58 -5.17 4.29 -13.23
C GLU A 58 -6.12 5.16 -12.37
N GLU A 59 -7.20 5.67 -12.96
CA GLU A 59 -8.16 6.57 -12.31
C GLU A 59 -8.99 5.86 -11.24
N THR A 60 -9.18 4.55 -11.37
CA THR A 60 -10.09 3.78 -10.51
C THR A 60 -9.41 2.72 -9.67
N ARG A 61 -8.25 2.19 -10.12
CA ARG A 61 -7.55 1.13 -9.40
C ARG A 61 -7.04 1.59 -8.04
N LEU A 62 -7.02 0.68 -7.09
CA LEU A 62 -6.36 0.89 -5.79
C LEU A 62 -4.87 0.55 -5.90
N ALA A 63 -4.08 1.07 -4.97
CA ALA A 63 -2.69 0.65 -4.82
C ALA A 63 -2.61 -0.87 -4.59
N GLY A 64 -1.68 -1.54 -5.29
CA GLY A 64 -1.50 -2.99 -5.24
C GLY A 64 -2.38 -3.79 -6.20
N GLU A 65 -3.25 -3.15 -6.96
CA GLU A 65 -4.07 -3.80 -7.99
C GLU A 65 -3.54 -3.51 -9.40
N GLY A 66 -3.59 -4.49 -10.30
CA GLY A 66 -3.20 -4.35 -11.70
C GLY A 66 -2.09 -5.29 -12.12
N THR A 67 -1.43 -4.98 -13.23
CA THR A 67 -0.27 -5.77 -13.68
C THR A 67 0.89 -5.65 -12.70
N LEU A 68 1.82 -6.58 -12.76
CA LEU A 68 3.03 -6.52 -11.92
C LEU A 68 3.77 -5.18 -12.07
N ASP A 69 3.84 -4.62 -13.28
CA ASP A 69 4.48 -3.33 -13.51
C ASP A 69 3.71 -2.15 -12.87
N GLN A 70 2.38 -2.21 -12.86
CA GLN A 70 1.56 -1.23 -12.14
C GLN A 70 1.81 -1.31 -10.64
N VAL A 71 1.84 -2.51 -10.08
CA VAL A 71 2.09 -2.74 -8.65
C VAL A 71 3.52 -2.33 -8.26
N ARG A 72 4.52 -2.60 -9.11
CA ARG A 72 5.90 -2.11 -8.87
C ARG A 72 5.98 -0.59 -8.83
N ARG A 73 5.25 0.12 -9.71
CA ARG A 73 5.18 1.59 -9.66
C ARG A 73 4.52 2.09 -8.38
N ASP A 74 3.50 1.38 -7.87
CA ASP A 74 2.88 1.72 -6.59
C ASP A 74 3.88 1.59 -5.44
N PHE A 75 4.67 0.51 -5.39
CA PHE A 75 5.70 0.34 -4.36
C PHE A 75 6.75 1.44 -4.43
N ALA A 76 7.24 1.77 -5.62
CA ALA A 76 8.19 2.87 -5.79
C ALA A 76 7.59 4.23 -5.35
N ALA A 77 6.30 4.44 -5.57
CA ALA A 77 5.62 5.66 -5.10
C ALA A 77 5.45 5.67 -3.57
N LEU A 78 5.16 4.52 -2.94
CA LEU A 78 5.07 4.38 -1.48
C LEU A 78 6.45 4.58 -0.83
N GLU A 79 7.51 4.06 -1.42
CA GLU A 79 8.89 4.30 -0.97
C GLU A 79 9.22 5.80 -0.99
N LYS A 80 8.89 6.51 -2.08
CA LYS A 80 9.06 7.97 -2.17
C LYS A 80 8.22 8.75 -1.14
N LEU A 81 7.11 8.20 -0.69
CA LEU A 81 6.30 8.78 0.40
C LEU A 81 6.88 8.49 1.80
N GLY A 82 7.97 7.74 1.87
CA GLY A 82 8.65 7.39 3.13
C GLY A 82 7.91 6.32 3.93
N VAL A 83 7.22 5.39 3.25
CA VAL A 83 6.55 4.26 3.90
C VAL A 83 7.60 3.30 4.47
N PRO A 84 7.69 3.13 5.80
CA PRO A 84 8.69 2.24 6.41
C PRO A 84 8.32 0.76 6.25
N TYR A 85 7.04 0.44 6.22
CA TYR A 85 6.51 -0.89 5.91
C TYR A 85 5.06 -0.80 5.42
N LEU A 86 4.61 -1.83 4.72
CA LEU A 86 3.23 -1.96 4.27
C LEU A 86 2.71 -3.38 4.54
N CYS A 87 1.41 -3.49 4.71
CA CYS A 87 0.73 -4.77 4.80
C CYS A 87 0.16 -5.14 3.43
N LEU A 88 0.54 -6.30 2.89
CA LEU A 88 -0.04 -6.86 1.69
C LEU A 88 -1.26 -7.72 2.05
N ASP A 89 -2.42 -7.34 1.53
CA ASP A 89 -3.68 -8.02 1.77
C ASP A 89 -4.09 -8.81 0.53
N THR A 90 -4.04 -10.13 0.61
CA THR A 90 -4.44 -11.04 -0.48
C THR A 90 -5.91 -11.43 -0.41
N PHE A 91 -6.71 -10.80 0.44
CA PHE A 91 -8.14 -11.10 0.57
C PHE A 91 -8.88 -10.81 -0.75
N ALA A 92 -9.48 -11.83 -1.34
CA ALA A 92 -10.43 -11.69 -2.44
C ALA A 92 -11.77 -11.23 -1.86
N ASP A 93 -12.50 -10.34 -2.54
CA ASP A 93 -13.74 -9.72 -2.01
C ASP A 93 -14.85 -10.69 -1.57
N ASP A 94 -14.61 -11.99 -1.66
CA ASP A 94 -15.51 -13.05 -1.22
C ASP A 94 -14.75 -14.11 -0.39
N VAL A 95 -15.50 -14.84 0.42
CA VAL A 95 -14.96 -15.85 1.33
C VAL A 95 -14.39 -17.04 0.54
N GLU A 96 -15.04 -17.44 -0.55
CA GLU A 96 -14.62 -18.60 -1.32
C GLU A 96 -13.32 -18.34 -2.07
N GLY A 97 -13.21 -17.19 -2.75
CA GLY A 97 -11.96 -16.76 -3.39
C GLY A 97 -10.81 -16.59 -2.38
N SER A 98 -11.13 -16.18 -1.15
CA SER A 98 -10.12 -16.01 -0.08
C SER A 98 -9.60 -17.33 0.49
N ARG A 99 -10.30 -18.44 0.24
CA ARG A 99 -9.82 -19.79 0.58
C ARG A 99 -8.82 -20.34 -0.42
N ASN A 100 -8.68 -19.73 -1.59
CA ASN A 100 -7.72 -20.13 -2.61
C ASN A 100 -6.31 -19.66 -2.26
N HIS A 101 -5.65 -20.39 -1.36
CA HIS A 101 -4.28 -20.07 -0.94
C HIS A 101 -3.26 -20.16 -2.07
N GLU A 102 -3.46 -20.99 -3.10
CA GLU A 102 -2.56 -21.08 -4.24
C GLU A 102 -2.47 -19.76 -5.01
N GLN A 103 -3.59 -19.05 -5.18
CA GLN A 103 -3.59 -17.74 -5.82
C GLN A 103 -2.79 -16.72 -5.00
N ALA A 104 -3.01 -16.69 -3.68
CA ALA A 104 -2.26 -15.82 -2.79
C ALA A 104 -0.74 -16.12 -2.85
N TRP A 105 -0.36 -17.37 -2.78
CA TRP A 105 1.04 -17.79 -2.89
C TRP A 105 1.67 -17.42 -4.23
N ARG A 106 0.98 -17.64 -5.35
CA ARG A 106 1.48 -17.24 -6.68
C ARG A 106 1.74 -15.73 -6.77
N MET A 107 0.83 -14.90 -6.25
CA MET A 107 1.02 -13.44 -6.22
C MET A 107 2.23 -13.05 -5.36
N LEU A 108 2.33 -13.59 -4.15
CA LEU A 108 3.45 -13.30 -3.24
C LEU A 108 4.80 -13.78 -3.80
N THR A 109 4.85 -14.98 -4.37
CA THR A 109 6.05 -15.50 -5.05
C THR A 109 6.45 -14.59 -6.22
N SER A 110 5.49 -14.19 -7.05
CA SER A 110 5.77 -13.28 -8.17
C SER A 110 6.36 -11.95 -7.71
N LEU A 111 5.89 -11.40 -6.58
CA LEU A 111 6.48 -10.20 -6.00
C LEU A 111 7.88 -10.45 -5.46
N ALA A 112 8.09 -11.54 -4.72
CA ALA A 112 9.40 -11.88 -4.14
C ALA A 112 10.47 -12.06 -5.22
N GLU A 113 10.12 -12.69 -6.33
CA GLU A 113 11.07 -12.97 -7.42
C GLU A 113 11.29 -11.77 -8.36
N ARG A 114 10.28 -10.94 -8.58
CA ARG A 114 10.26 -9.97 -9.68
C ARG A 114 10.14 -8.51 -9.26
N ALA A 115 9.69 -8.24 -8.03
CA ALA A 115 9.51 -6.88 -7.54
C ALA A 115 10.47 -6.51 -6.41
N PHE A 116 10.90 -7.48 -5.61
CA PHE A 116 11.75 -7.27 -4.46
C PHE A 116 13.12 -7.96 -4.62
N ASP A 117 14.14 -7.32 -4.09
CA ASP A 117 15.42 -7.94 -3.77
C ASP A 117 15.42 -8.19 -2.25
N LEU A 118 15.11 -9.42 -1.86
CA LEU A 118 14.94 -9.77 -0.45
C LEU A 118 16.26 -9.72 0.33
N ASP A 119 17.38 -10.02 -0.34
CA ASP A 119 18.72 -9.98 0.29
C ASP A 119 19.15 -8.54 0.59
N ARG A 120 18.81 -7.61 -0.33
CA ARG A 120 19.12 -6.19 -0.20
C ARG A 120 18.02 -5.39 0.48
N GLN A 121 16.89 -6.01 0.76
CA GLN A 121 15.69 -5.35 1.32
C GLN A 121 15.27 -4.10 0.52
N SER A 122 15.27 -4.20 -0.82
CA SER A 122 14.99 -3.10 -1.73
C SER A 122 14.04 -3.53 -2.85
N LEU A 123 13.50 -2.54 -3.57
CA LEU A 123 12.81 -2.79 -4.85
C LEU A 123 13.83 -3.14 -5.93
N ARG A 124 13.41 -4.02 -6.87
CA ARG A 124 14.18 -4.37 -8.07
C ARG A 124 13.91 -3.39 -9.20
#